data_ea23d1f59e69f16a471e484045737728
#
_entry.id   ea23d1f59e69f16a471e484045737728
#
_cell.length_a   1.000
_cell.length_b   1.000
_cell.length_c   1.000
_cell.angle_alpha   90.00
_cell.angle_beta   90.00
_cell.angle_gamma   90.00
#
_symmetry.space_group_name_H-M   'P 1'
#
loop_
_entity.id
_entity.type
_entity.pdbx_description
1 polymer ?
#
loop_
_entity_poly.entity_id
_entity_poly.type
_entity_poly.pdbx_seq_one_letter_code
_entity_poly.pdbx_strand_id
1 'polypeptide(L)'
;MNARIQTKPFAFSILAFLCLLLVPATALAEPRGFNLLEELENAFVSLADKVRPAVVSLSPYVPPSPSIRKQDSLNKGRPNNAGAGVIIDAENGFIVTNSHVVRSSDKIKVTLFGGKELVGEVMGSDDDTDLAVVKVPADGLKASVQFGDSSQLKVGQMVVAVGNPYGLSDTMTFGIVSGLNRENVNLSRYEDFIQTDASINPGNSGGPLLNIRGEVIGINTAIINYAQSIGFAIPSNIVNRISTQLIENGEVRRGWLGVGIEPVTPELATKVNLVSGTGVVINSVFEGDPAQRAGLKVGDIILKIGGVAVNSPTGMIRIVGVISPGQTVSLDILRNGHPQVIPVKLDNYQKKKSKQASMTDLKGEFPALGIELEPARDETIGEPGVTIKDIVVGSSADKKGLEIGDRILAVNGTDVSNPKQYQNIMDKIYHGQPVFFLLSRNDKKFHLTLVREN
;
A
#
# COMPACT_ATOMS: atom_id res chain seq x y z
N MET A 1 -10.76 -98.05 -59.88
CA MET A 1 -11.87 -97.11 -59.66
C MET A 1 -11.46 -96.03 -58.67
N ASN A 2 -11.47 -94.84 -59.14
CA ASN A 2 -10.94 -93.63 -58.51
C ASN A 2 -11.73 -93.14 -57.32
N ALA A 3 -11.02 -92.75 -56.22
CA ALA A 3 -11.57 -91.84 -55.22
C ALA A 3 -10.53 -90.77 -54.94
N ARG A 4 -10.80 -89.56 -55.38
CA ARG A 4 -10.07 -88.38 -55.10
C ARG A 4 -10.50 -87.87 -53.70
N ILE A 5 -9.51 -87.72 -52.84
CA ILE A 5 -9.71 -87.00 -51.54
C ILE A 5 -9.33 -85.59 -51.77
N GLN A 6 -10.31 -84.70 -51.58
CA GLN A 6 -10.10 -83.25 -51.56
C GLN A 6 -9.68 -82.80 -50.14
N THR A 7 -8.52 -82.29 -50.02
CA THR A 7 -8.06 -81.60 -48.84
C THR A 7 -8.46 -80.13 -48.89
N LYS A 8 -9.27 -79.66 -47.93
CA LYS A 8 -9.72 -78.28 -47.80
C LYS A 8 -8.77 -77.42 -46.95
N PRO A 9 -8.75 -76.11 -47.16
CA PRO A 9 -7.76 -75.22 -46.57
C PRO A 9 -8.18 -74.83 -45.13
N PHE A 10 -7.53 -75.40 -44.14
CA PHE A 10 -7.66 -75.00 -42.72
C PHE A 10 -6.66 -73.89 -42.35
N ALA A 11 -5.80 -73.50 -43.27
CA ALA A 11 -4.75 -72.48 -43.01
C ALA A 11 -5.20 -71.04 -43.09
N PHE A 12 -6.36 -70.72 -43.65
CA PHE A 12 -6.79 -69.34 -43.87
C PHE A 12 -7.52 -68.69 -42.66
N SER A 13 -8.08 -69.51 -41.79
CA SER A 13 -8.83 -69.01 -40.61
C SER A 13 -7.91 -68.63 -39.42
N ILE A 14 -6.72 -69.23 -39.30
CA ILE A 14 -5.78 -68.93 -38.23
C ILE A 14 -5.04 -67.62 -38.50
N LEU A 15 -4.79 -67.32 -39.77
CA LEU A 15 -4.07 -66.07 -40.14
C LEU A 15 -4.96 -64.82 -39.96
N ALA A 16 -6.28 -64.94 -40.14
CA ALA A 16 -7.25 -63.85 -39.92
C ALA A 16 -7.47 -63.57 -38.42
N PHE A 17 -7.34 -64.58 -37.56
CA PHE A 17 -7.49 -64.40 -36.11
C PHE A 17 -6.22 -63.83 -35.45
N LEU A 18 -5.04 -64.09 -36.05
CA LEU A 18 -3.75 -63.53 -35.56
C LEU A 18 -3.57 -62.05 -35.96
N CYS A 19 -4.17 -61.60 -37.04
CA CYS A 19 -4.16 -60.18 -37.44
C CYS A 19 -5.11 -59.31 -36.60
N LEU A 20 -6.12 -59.88 -35.94
CA LEU A 20 -7.06 -59.12 -35.08
C LEU A 20 -6.46 -58.83 -33.66
N LEU A 21 -5.37 -59.51 -33.26
CA LEU A 21 -4.68 -59.31 -31.99
C LEU A 21 -3.53 -58.31 -32.06
N LEU A 22 -3.23 -57.78 -33.23
CA LEU A 22 -2.19 -56.75 -33.49
C LEU A 22 -2.85 -55.38 -33.79
N VAL A 23 -3.99 -55.05 -33.18
CA VAL A 23 -4.37 -53.66 -33.04
C VAL A 23 -3.41 -53.09 -32.02
N PRO A 24 -2.45 -52.22 -32.41
CA PRO A 24 -1.68 -51.52 -31.42
C PRO A 24 -2.73 -50.78 -30.56
N ALA A 25 -2.72 -51.08 -29.25
CA ALA A 25 -3.35 -50.17 -28.31
C ALA A 25 -2.65 -48.84 -28.53
N THR A 26 -3.21 -48.01 -29.41
CA THR A 26 -2.88 -46.61 -29.43
C THR A 26 -3.26 -46.15 -28.05
N ALA A 27 -2.31 -46.19 -27.12
CA ALA A 27 -2.39 -45.42 -25.90
C ALA A 27 -2.80 -44.03 -26.39
N LEU A 28 -4.02 -43.59 -26.07
CA LEU A 28 -4.41 -42.23 -26.27
C LEU A 28 -3.41 -41.40 -25.47
N ALA A 29 -2.30 -41.03 -26.15
CA ALA A 29 -1.34 -40.11 -25.58
C ALA A 29 -2.14 -38.85 -25.31
N GLU A 30 -2.34 -38.57 -24.03
CA GLU A 30 -2.97 -37.33 -23.63
C GLU A 30 -2.28 -36.17 -24.36
N PRO A 31 -3.05 -35.20 -24.88
CA PRO A 31 -2.46 -34.08 -25.59
C PRO A 31 -1.41 -33.43 -24.68
N ARG A 32 -0.18 -33.26 -25.17
CA ARG A 32 0.95 -32.67 -24.41
C ARG A 32 0.57 -31.39 -23.65
N GLY A 33 -0.44 -30.63 -24.16
CA GLY A 33 -0.98 -29.45 -23.49
C GLY A 33 -1.78 -29.75 -22.22
N PHE A 34 -2.39 -30.94 -22.10
CA PHE A 34 -3.16 -31.32 -20.91
C PHE A 34 -2.23 -31.59 -19.73
N ASN A 35 -1.12 -32.28 -19.95
CA ASN A 35 -0.12 -32.55 -18.91
C ASN A 35 0.50 -31.28 -18.36
N LEU A 36 0.75 -30.25 -19.22
CA LEU A 36 1.27 -28.96 -18.76
C LEU A 36 0.26 -28.20 -17.89
N LEU A 37 -1.03 -28.25 -18.20
CA LEU A 37 -2.07 -27.62 -17.39
C LEU A 37 -2.22 -28.32 -16.04
N GLU A 38 -2.16 -29.65 -16.02
CA GLU A 38 -2.21 -30.45 -14.79
C GLU A 38 -0.97 -30.20 -13.91
N GLU A 39 0.23 -30.11 -14.50
CA GLU A 39 1.45 -29.73 -13.79
C GLU A 39 1.33 -28.34 -13.16
N LEU A 40 0.76 -27.38 -13.89
CA LEU A 40 0.53 -26.02 -13.39
C LEU A 40 -0.49 -26.00 -12.24
N GLU A 41 -1.63 -26.72 -12.38
CA GLU A 41 -2.63 -26.87 -11.33
C GLU A 41 -2.01 -27.46 -10.06
N ASN A 42 -1.27 -28.58 -10.20
CA ASN A 42 -0.58 -29.24 -9.10
C ASN A 42 0.45 -28.33 -8.42
N ALA A 43 1.15 -27.49 -9.19
CA ALA A 43 2.08 -26.50 -8.66
C ALA A 43 1.34 -25.45 -7.78
N PHE A 44 0.19 -24.95 -8.22
CA PHE A 44 -0.62 -24.00 -7.42
C PHE A 44 -1.22 -24.65 -6.17
N VAL A 45 -1.72 -25.88 -6.27
CA VAL A 45 -2.24 -26.63 -5.11
C VAL A 45 -1.12 -26.84 -4.08
N SER A 46 0.06 -27.28 -4.52
CA SER A 46 1.22 -27.49 -3.65
C SER A 46 1.71 -26.17 -3.02
N LEU A 47 1.67 -25.07 -3.77
CA LEU A 47 1.99 -23.73 -3.26
C LEU A 47 1.00 -23.31 -2.18
N ALA A 48 -0.31 -23.51 -2.42
CA ALA A 48 -1.36 -23.20 -1.44
C ALA A 48 -1.14 -23.98 -0.13
N ASP A 49 -0.94 -25.29 -0.21
CA ASP A 49 -0.74 -26.14 0.99
C ASP A 49 0.50 -25.75 1.78
N LYS A 50 1.56 -25.31 1.09
CA LYS A 50 2.80 -24.84 1.72
C LYS A 50 2.63 -23.53 2.46
N VAL A 51 1.88 -22.55 1.91
CA VAL A 51 1.86 -21.18 2.43
C VAL A 51 0.67 -20.86 3.33
N ARG A 52 -0.46 -21.54 3.17
CA ARG A 52 -1.68 -21.34 3.98
C ARG A 52 -1.43 -21.40 5.48
N PRO A 53 -0.64 -22.33 6.03
CA PRO A 53 -0.37 -22.37 7.45
C PRO A 53 0.35 -21.14 8.03
N ALA A 54 0.98 -20.33 7.17
CA ALA A 54 1.66 -19.09 7.56
C ALA A 54 0.79 -17.83 7.33
N VAL A 55 -0.43 -17.96 6.79
CA VAL A 55 -1.35 -16.83 6.58
C VAL A 55 -2.44 -16.87 7.66
N VAL A 56 -2.70 -15.71 8.26
CA VAL A 56 -3.63 -15.58 9.38
C VAL A 56 -4.70 -14.53 9.08
N SER A 57 -5.86 -14.66 9.73
CA SER A 57 -6.88 -13.61 9.77
C SER A 57 -6.67 -12.72 10.98
N LEU A 58 -6.78 -11.42 10.80
CA LEU A 58 -6.65 -10.41 11.83
C LEU A 58 -7.93 -9.61 11.99
N SER A 59 -8.36 -9.39 13.23
CA SER A 59 -9.50 -8.53 13.55
C SER A 59 -9.31 -7.88 14.91
N PRO A 60 -9.99 -6.76 15.20
CA PRO A 60 -9.94 -6.13 16.52
C PRO A 60 -10.30 -7.12 17.61
N TYR A 61 -9.53 -7.16 18.70
CA TYR A 61 -9.83 -7.97 19.86
C TYR A 61 -10.96 -7.32 20.67
N VAL A 62 -12.05 -8.06 20.86
CA VAL A 62 -13.15 -7.67 21.75
C VAL A 62 -13.10 -8.55 22.98
N PRO A 63 -12.86 -7.99 24.20
CA PRO A 63 -12.88 -8.77 25.42
C PRO A 63 -14.23 -9.44 25.64
N PRO A 64 -14.28 -10.66 26.21
CA PRO A 64 -15.54 -11.29 26.60
C PRO A 64 -16.29 -10.42 27.61
N SER A 65 -17.48 -9.95 27.25
CA SER A 65 -18.35 -9.18 28.16
C SER A 65 -19.45 -10.09 28.72
N PRO A 66 -19.67 -10.10 30.05
CA PRO A 66 -20.74 -10.90 30.67
C PRO A 66 -22.16 -10.48 30.24
N SER A 67 -22.32 -9.29 29.68
CA SER A 67 -23.60 -8.68 29.38
C SER A 67 -24.12 -8.87 27.94
N ILE A 68 -23.36 -9.49 27.05
CA ILE A 68 -23.81 -9.74 25.67
C ILE A 68 -24.77 -10.94 25.69
N ARG A 69 -26.07 -10.67 25.70
CA ARG A 69 -27.12 -11.68 25.52
C ARG A 69 -26.93 -12.34 24.16
N LYS A 70 -27.22 -13.67 24.07
CA LYS A 70 -27.13 -14.50 22.85
C LYS A 70 -27.86 -13.94 21.60
N GLN A 71 -28.67 -12.89 21.76
CA GLN A 71 -29.49 -12.30 20.71
C GLN A 71 -28.68 -11.32 19.82
N ASP A 72 -27.54 -10.77 20.29
CA ASP A 72 -26.69 -9.86 19.50
C ASP A 72 -25.71 -10.60 18.57
N SER A 73 -25.60 -11.92 18.71
CA SER A 73 -24.72 -12.75 17.87
C SER A 73 -25.18 -12.87 16.40
N LEU A 74 -26.43 -12.58 16.10
CA LEU A 74 -26.97 -12.60 14.72
C LEU A 74 -26.83 -11.24 14.00
N ASN A 75 -26.62 -10.17 14.77
CA ASN A 75 -26.42 -8.80 14.23
C ASN A 75 -24.98 -8.29 14.36
N LYS A 76 -23.99 -9.17 14.63
CA LYS A 76 -22.58 -8.80 14.52
C LYS A 76 -22.31 -8.49 13.05
N GLY A 77 -22.51 -7.22 12.69
CA GLY A 77 -22.00 -6.65 11.47
C GLY A 77 -20.55 -7.10 11.30
N ARG A 78 -20.14 -7.41 10.09
CA ARG A 78 -18.77 -7.77 9.76
C ARG A 78 -17.85 -6.73 10.42
N PRO A 79 -16.82 -7.13 11.18
CA PRO A 79 -15.91 -6.16 11.75
C PRO A 79 -15.32 -5.35 10.59
N ASN A 80 -15.54 -4.02 10.61
CA ASN A 80 -15.16 -3.12 9.51
C ASN A 80 -13.64 -3.11 9.23
N ASN A 81 -12.83 -3.75 10.08
CA ASN A 81 -11.37 -3.77 10.00
C ASN A 81 -10.82 -5.21 10.10
N ALA A 82 -11.38 -6.15 9.35
CA ALA A 82 -10.78 -7.47 9.23
C ALA A 82 -9.80 -7.49 8.04
N GLY A 83 -8.62 -8.05 8.26
CA GLY A 83 -7.58 -8.22 7.25
C GLY A 83 -6.84 -9.54 7.42
N ALA A 84 -5.79 -9.71 6.65
CA ALA A 84 -4.87 -10.83 6.76
C ALA A 84 -3.54 -10.40 7.39
N GLY A 85 -2.74 -11.38 7.74
CA GLY A 85 -1.33 -11.21 8.13
C GLY A 85 -0.53 -12.41 7.68
N VAL A 86 0.78 -12.26 7.71
CA VAL A 86 1.72 -13.32 7.34
C VAL A 86 2.72 -13.55 8.47
N ILE A 87 2.86 -14.81 8.90
CA ILE A 87 3.85 -15.21 9.90
C ILE A 87 5.23 -15.20 9.24
N ILE A 88 6.09 -14.29 9.68
CA ILE A 88 7.46 -14.14 9.19
C ILE A 88 8.47 -14.87 10.09
N ASP A 89 8.11 -15.10 11.35
CA ASP A 89 8.93 -15.81 12.33
C ASP A 89 8.00 -16.60 13.27
N ALA A 90 7.93 -17.91 13.06
CA ALA A 90 7.09 -18.79 13.87
C ALA A 90 7.70 -19.10 15.25
N GLU A 91 9.02 -19.03 15.40
CA GLU A 91 9.71 -19.30 16.67
C GLU A 91 9.49 -18.18 17.67
N ASN A 92 9.51 -16.93 17.18
CA ASN A 92 9.30 -15.75 18.00
C ASN A 92 7.86 -15.20 17.95
N GLY A 93 7.01 -15.71 17.07
CA GLY A 93 5.60 -15.33 16.96
C GLY A 93 5.37 -14.00 16.29
N PHE A 94 6.19 -13.59 15.31
CA PHE A 94 6.02 -12.34 14.60
C PHE A 94 5.18 -12.49 13.32
N ILE A 95 4.22 -11.58 13.19
CA ILE A 95 3.28 -11.49 12.07
C ILE A 95 3.38 -10.09 11.49
N VAL A 96 3.55 -9.97 10.17
CA VAL A 96 3.45 -8.71 9.43
C VAL A 96 2.05 -8.55 8.86
N THR A 97 1.55 -7.33 8.89
CA THR A 97 0.27 -6.92 8.32
C THR A 97 0.30 -5.44 7.92
N ASN A 98 -0.83 -4.89 7.46
CA ASN A 98 -0.95 -3.45 7.24
C ASN A 98 -1.26 -2.68 8.53
N SER A 99 -0.80 -1.42 8.62
CA SER A 99 -1.09 -0.52 9.73
C SER A 99 -2.60 -0.28 9.88
N HIS A 100 -3.30 -0.04 8.76
CA HIS A 100 -4.74 0.21 8.78
C HIS A 100 -5.57 -0.97 9.33
N VAL A 101 -5.05 -2.22 9.27
CA VAL A 101 -5.71 -3.42 9.83
C VAL A 101 -5.69 -3.41 11.36
N VAL A 102 -4.63 -2.88 11.98
CA VAL A 102 -4.42 -2.89 13.43
C VAL A 102 -4.72 -1.55 14.12
N ARG A 103 -4.96 -0.48 13.36
CA ARG A 103 -5.07 0.91 13.85
C ARG A 103 -6.07 1.12 14.99
N SER A 104 -7.07 0.28 15.12
CA SER A 104 -8.17 0.48 16.07
C SER A 104 -7.95 -0.16 17.45
N SER A 105 -6.85 -0.90 17.68
CA SER A 105 -6.65 -1.63 18.93
C SER A 105 -5.20 -2.08 19.13
N ASP A 106 -4.69 -1.95 20.36
CA ASP A 106 -3.38 -2.49 20.74
C ASP A 106 -3.37 -4.03 20.81
N LYS A 107 -4.56 -4.64 20.93
CA LYS A 107 -4.73 -6.09 20.94
C LYS A 107 -5.54 -6.57 19.75
N ILE A 108 -5.04 -7.57 19.07
CA ILE A 108 -5.60 -8.10 17.84
C ILE A 108 -5.97 -9.57 18.04
N LYS A 109 -7.16 -9.94 17.63
CA LYS A 109 -7.54 -11.34 17.51
C LYS A 109 -6.91 -11.91 16.26
N VAL A 110 -6.09 -12.94 16.41
CA VAL A 110 -5.38 -13.65 15.34
C VAL A 110 -6.00 -15.03 15.19
N THR A 111 -6.59 -15.33 14.04
CA THR A 111 -7.12 -16.66 13.73
C THR A 111 -6.16 -17.38 12.79
N LEU A 112 -5.57 -18.47 13.29
CA LEU A 112 -4.63 -19.31 12.55
C LEU A 112 -5.37 -20.17 11.51
N PHE A 113 -4.61 -20.67 10.53
CA PHE A 113 -5.07 -21.75 9.67
C PHE A 113 -5.55 -22.93 10.53
N GLY A 114 -6.77 -23.41 10.29
CA GLY A 114 -7.42 -24.43 11.12
C GLY A 114 -8.27 -23.89 12.27
N GLY A 115 -8.42 -22.55 12.39
CA GLY A 115 -9.41 -21.90 13.25
C GLY A 115 -8.98 -21.66 14.71
N LYS A 116 -7.75 -22.01 15.11
CA LYS A 116 -7.24 -21.66 16.46
C LYS A 116 -7.13 -20.15 16.58
N GLU A 117 -7.71 -19.57 17.63
CA GLU A 117 -7.66 -18.14 17.92
C GLU A 117 -6.58 -17.84 18.98
N LEU A 118 -5.80 -16.80 18.72
CA LEU A 118 -4.80 -16.24 19.62
C LEU A 118 -5.09 -14.75 19.83
N VAL A 119 -4.57 -14.20 20.92
CA VAL A 119 -4.55 -12.74 21.14
C VAL A 119 -3.12 -12.27 20.88
N GLY A 120 -2.98 -11.39 19.91
CA GLY A 120 -1.73 -10.74 19.56
C GLY A 120 -1.65 -9.34 20.13
N GLU A 121 -0.43 -8.86 20.33
CA GLU A 121 -0.11 -7.48 20.72
C GLU A 121 0.58 -6.77 19.56
N VAL A 122 0.19 -5.52 19.28
CA VAL A 122 0.83 -4.69 18.26
C VAL A 122 2.18 -4.24 18.80
N MET A 123 3.27 -4.74 18.23
CA MET A 123 4.65 -4.35 18.58
C MET A 123 4.98 -2.94 18.12
N GLY A 124 4.43 -2.55 16.98
CA GLY A 124 4.58 -1.24 16.39
C GLY A 124 3.88 -1.17 15.05
N SER A 125 3.57 0.05 14.64
CA SER A 125 2.96 0.34 13.34
C SER A 125 3.59 1.56 12.70
N ASP A 126 3.55 1.60 11.39
CA ASP A 126 4.07 2.68 10.57
C ASP A 126 3.05 3.06 9.49
N ASP A 127 2.31 4.12 9.75
CA ASP A 127 1.28 4.63 8.85
C ASP A 127 1.87 5.17 7.54
N ASP A 128 3.12 5.64 7.58
CA ASP A 128 3.79 6.21 6.41
C ASP A 128 4.11 5.15 5.33
N THR A 129 4.23 3.85 5.70
CA THR A 129 4.36 2.72 4.76
C THR A 129 3.18 1.77 4.78
N ASP A 130 2.19 2.00 5.66
CA ASP A 130 1.06 1.12 5.91
C ASP A 130 1.46 -0.29 6.34
N LEU A 131 2.46 -0.42 7.22
CA LEU A 131 2.94 -1.69 7.78
C LEU A 131 2.83 -1.73 9.30
N ALA A 132 2.58 -2.92 9.84
CA ALA A 132 2.59 -3.18 11.27
C ALA A 132 3.13 -4.58 11.57
N VAL A 133 3.62 -4.76 12.81
CA VAL A 133 4.03 -6.06 13.34
C VAL A 133 3.16 -6.39 14.56
N VAL A 134 2.61 -7.59 14.55
CA VAL A 134 1.85 -8.18 15.66
C VAL A 134 2.64 -9.35 16.23
N LYS A 135 2.74 -9.44 17.55
CA LYS A 135 3.34 -10.56 18.26
C LYS A 135 2.27 -11.43 18.89
N VAL A 136 2.37 -12.72 18.68
CA VAL A 136 1.52 -13.74 19.32
C VAL A 136 2.38 -14.74 20.10
N PRO A 137 1.81 -15.50 21.06
CA PRO A 137 2.47 -16.67 21.61
C PRO A 137 2.85 -17.63 20.48
N ALA A 138 4.10 -18.11 20.47
CA ALA A 138 4.62 -18.99 19.41
C ALA A 138 3.95 -20.39 19.41
N ASP A 139 3.32 -20.78 20.52
CA ASP A 139 2.68 -22.08 20.65
C ASP A 139 1.51 -22.26 19.66
N GLY A 140 1.68 -23.21 18.77
CA GLY A 140 0.71 -23.56 17.74
C GLY A 140 0.99 -22.89 16.37
N LEU A 141 2.01 -22.07 16.24
CA LEU A 141 2.51 -21.64 14.93
C LEU A 141 3.27 -22.79 14.26
N LYS A 142 2.88 -23.14 13.04
CA LYS A 142 3.40 -24.32 12.33
C LYS A 142 4.32 -23.99 11.18
N ALA A 143 4.26 -22.75 10.68
CA ALA A 143 4.98 -22.34 9.50
C ALA A 143 5.25 -20.84 9.52
N SER A 144 6.32 -20.43 8.87
CA SER A 144 6.61 -19.06 8.47
C SER A 144 7.02 -19.04 7.01
N VAL A 145 6.92 -17.89 6.37
CA VAL A 145 7.35 -17.70 4.98
C VAL A 145 8.65 -16.91 4.93
N GLN A 146 9.41 -17.12 3.86
CA GLN A 146 10.65 -16.41 3.60
C GLN A 146 10.38 -15.20 2.69
N PHE A 147 11.13 -14.11 2.88
CA PHE A 147 11.11 -12.99 1.96
C PHE A 147 11.94 -13.30 0.70
N GLY A 148 11.35 -13.07 -0.46
CA GLY A 148 12.07 -12.99 -1.73
C GLY A 148 12.63 -11.58 -1.94
N ASP A 149 13.56 -11.42 -2.87
CA ASP A 149 14.13 -10.11 -3.22
C ASP A 149 13.26 -9.37 -4.24
N SER A 150 12.51 -8.37 -3.76
CA SER A 150 11.63 -7.57 -4.62
C SER A 150 12.38 -6.69 -5.63
N SER A 151 13.69 -6.44 -5.47
CA SER A 151 14.49 -5.70 -6.44
C SER A 151 14.78 -6.46 -7.73
N GLN A 152 14.61 -7.80 -7.71
CA GLN A 152 14.83 -8.68 -8.86
C GLN A 152 13.53 -8.94 -9.65
N LEU A 153 12.41 -8.36 -9.24
CA LEU A 153 11.14 -8.56 -9.92
C LEU A 153 11.15 -7.98 -11.33
N LYS A 154 10.40 -8.64 -12.20
CA LYS A 154 10.18 -8.22 -13.59
C LYS A 154 8.69 -8.24 -13.91
N VAL A 155 8.23 -7.26 -14.68
CA VAL A 155 6.87 -7.24 -15.21
C VAL A 155 6.63 -8.52 -16.01
N GLY A 156 5.45 -9.13 -15.82
CA GLY A 156 5.07 -10.41 -16.42
C GLY A 156 5.37 -11.64 -15.56
N GLN A 157 6.09 -11.52 -14.43
CA GLN A 157 6.28 -12.65 -13.52
C GLN A 157 4.96 -13.02 -12.83
N MET A 158 4.69 -14.31 -12.71
CA MET A 158 3.51 -14.87 -12.07
C MET A 158 3.56 -14.61 -10.56
N VAL A 159 2.43 -14.21 -9.99
CA VAL A 159 2.27 -13.92 -8.57
C VAL A 159 0.95 -14.47 -8.02
N VAL A 160 0.93 -14.70 -6.72
CA VAL A 160 -0.22 -15.19 -6.01
C VAL A 160 -0.46 -14.31 -4.78
N ALA A 161 -1.64 -13.70 -4.69
CA ALA A 161 -2.07 -13.01 -3.49
C ALA A 161 -2.88 -13.95 -2.61
N VAL A 162 -2.53 -14.00 -1.31
CA VAL A 162 -3.19 -14.87 -0.34
C VAL A 162 -3.77 -14.03 0.78
N GLY A 163 -4.97 -14.39 1.24
CA GLY A 163 -5.62 -13.81 2.39
C GLY A 163 -6.44 -14.84 3.14
N ASN A 164 -6.89 -14.47 4.32
CA ASN A 164 -7.77 -15.31 5.13
C ASN A 164 -8.94 -14.48 5.65
N PRO A 165 -9.87 -14.08 4.75
CA PRO A 165 -11.00 -13.26 5.16
C PRO A 165 -11.85 -13.99 6.20
N TYR A 166 -11.97 -13.39 7.37
CA TYR A 166 -12.81 -13.87 8.49
C TYR A 166 -12.41 -15.23 9.11
N GLY A 167 -11.22 -15.77 8.80
CA GLY A 167 -10.79 -17.09 9.32
C GLY A 167 -11.64 -18.27 8.86
N LEU A 168 -12.51 -18.08 7.86
CA LEU A 168 -13.46 -19.11 7.40
C LEU A 168 -12.90 -19.94 6.25
N SER A 169 -12.11 -19.33 5.38
CA SER A 169 -11.42 -20.02 4.28
C SER A 169 -10.36 -19.09 3.67
N ASP A 170 -9.20 -19.66 3.39
CA ASP A 170 -8.16 -18.93 2.70
C ASP A 170 -8.61 -18.60 1.28
N THR A 171 -8.38 -17.37 0.89
CA THR A 171 -8.61 -16.91 -0.49
C THR A 171 -7.26 -16.77 -1.17
N MET A 172 -7.14 -17.38 -2.33
CA MET A 172 -5.96 -17.33 -3.16
C MET A 172 -6.34 -16.78 -4.54
N THR A 173 -5.68 -15.73 -4.97
CA THR A 173 -5.88 -15.14 -6.29
C THR A 173 -4.56 -15.13 -7.06
N PHE A 174 -4.64 -15.35 -8.36
CA PHE A 174 -3.49 -15.46 -9.26
C PHE A 174 -3.47 -14.30 -10.24
N GLY A 175 -2.28 -13.87 -10.60
CA GLY A 175 -2.04 -12.85 -11.61
C GLY A 175 -0.55 -12.72 -11.94
N ILE A 176 -0.17 -11.54 -12.40
CA ILE A 176 1.21 -11.20 -12.74
C ILE A 176 1.65 -9.90 -12.07
N VAL A 177 2.94 -9.65 -12.04
CA VAL A 177 3.49 -8.31 -11.83
C VAL A 177 3.14 -7.46 -13.04
N SER A 178 2.19 -6.54 -12.89
CA SER A 178 1.74 -5.64 -13.96
C SER A 178 2.59 -4.37 -14.06
N GLY A 179 3.27 -4.00 -12.98
CA GLY A 179 4.15 -2.83 -12.94
C GLY A 179 5.00 -2.81 -11.66
N LEU A 180 6.06 -2.03 -11.70
CA LEU A 180 6.98 -1.83 -10.59
C LEU A 180 7.20 -0.35 -10.33
N ASN A 181 7.68 -0.01 -9.14
CA ASN A 181 8.01 1.36 -8.74
C ASN A 181 6.82 2.33 -8.95
N ARG A 182 5.59 1.89 -8.59
CA ARG A 182 4.41 2.75 -8.69
C ARG A 182 4.42 3.77 -7.58
N GLU A 183 4.48 5.04 -7.99
CA GLU A 183 4.47 6.23 -7.14
C GLU A 183 3.25 7.10 -7.50
N ASN A 184 2.90 8.05 -6.63
CA ASN A 184 1.81 9.03 -6.82
C ASN A 184 0.41 8.40 -6.94
N VAL A 185 0.22 7.25 -6.29
CA VAL A 185 -1.10 6.61 -6.16
C VAL A 185 -1.86 7.11 -4.92
N ASN A 186 -1.21 7.91 -4.06
CA ASN A 186 -1.75 8.55 -2.84
C ASN A 186 -2.29 7.53 -1.81
N LEU A 187 -1.63 6.40 -1.67
CA LEU A 187 -1.99 5.34 -0.71
C LEU A 187 -1.13 5.41 0.56
N SER A 188 0.12 5.87 0.45
CA SER A 188 1.03 6.06 1.58
C SER A 188 2.05 7.16 1.26
N ARG A 189 2.81 7.58 2.28
CA ARG A 189 3.84 8.61 2.08
C ARG A 189 5.08 8.08 1.36
N TYR A 190 5.43 6.81 1.59
CA TYR A 190 6.59 6.15 1.00
C TYR A 190 6.13 5.11 -0.01
N GLU A 191 5.81 5.58 -1.21
CA GLU A 191 5.29 4.75 -2.29
C GLU A 191 6.42 4.18 -3.14
N ASP A 192 6.33 2.90 -3.42
CA ASP A 192 7.18 2.13 -4.34
C ASP A 192 6.48 0.81 -4.68
N PHE A 193 5.16 0.89 -4.96
CA PHE A 193 4.34 -0.30 -5.00
C PHE A 193 4.64 -1.23 -6.18
N ILE A 194 4.49 -2.54 -5.92
CA ILE A 194 4.31 -3.55 -6.95
C ILE A 194 2.84 -3.47 -7.38
N GLN A 195 2.59 -3.29 -8.67
CA GLN A 195 1.26 -3.40 -9.25
C GLN A 195 1.01 -4.82 -9.73
N THR A 196 -0.17 -5.36 -9.46
CA THR A 196 -0.60 -6.69 -9.91
C THR A 196 -2.04 -6.67 -10.39
N ASP A 197 -2.40 -7.59 -11.28
CA ASP A 197 -3.78 -7.88 -11.70
C ASP A 197 -4.39 -9.05 -10.90
N ALA A 198 -3.61 -9.71 -10.02
CA ALA A 198 -4.17 -10.60 -9.02
C ALA A 198 -5.21 -9.84 -8.19
N SER A 199 -6.40 -10.39 -8.04
CA SER A 199 -7.51 -9.71 -7.36
C SER A 199 -7.17 -9.42 -5.90
N ILE A 200 -7.03 -8.13 -5.56
CA ILE A 200 -6.88 -7.63 -4.19
C ILE A 200 -8.25 -7.15 -3.73
N ASN A 201 -8.73 -7.65 -2.59
CA ASN A 201 -10.04 -7.34 -2.02
C ASN A 201 -9.95 -7.25 -0.50
N PRO A 202 -10.96 -6.65 0.18
CA PRO A 202 -11.05 -6.73 1.63
C PRO A 202 -10.96 -8.18 2.10
N GLY A 203 -9.95 -8.47 2.94
CA GLY A 203 -9.65 -9.81 3.45
C GLY A 203 -8.31 -10.39 2.99
N ASN A 204 -7.70 -9.90 1.90
CA ASN A 204 -6.30 -10.22 1.60
C ASN A 204 -5.33 -9.05 1.85
N SER A 205 -5.83 -7.85 2.20
CA SER A 205 -5.00 -6.74 2.69
C SER A 205 -4.24 -7.16 3.96
N GLY A 206 -2.92 -6.93 3.99
CA GLY A 206 -2.00 -7.39 5.03
C GLY A 206 -1.47 -8.82 4.83
N GLY A 207 -2.07 -9.59 3.93
CA GLY A 207 -1.59 -10.90 3.50
C GLY A 207 -0.46 -10.81 2.47
N PRO A 208 0.24 -11.92 2.19
CA PRO A 208 1.38 -11.93 1.29
C PRO A 208 0.99 -11.89 -0.19
N LEU A 209 1.79 -11.19 -0.99
CA LEU A 209 1.96 -11.42 -2.42
C LEU A 209 3.19 -12.33 -2.59
N LEU A 210 3.00 -13.47 -3.22
CA LEU A 210 4.00 -14.54 -3.33
C LEU A 210 4.46 -14.70 -4.79
N ASN A 211 5.71 -15.12 -4.97
CA ASN A 211 6.15 -15.67 -6.23
C ASN A 211 5.84 -17.18 -6.32
N ILE A 212 6.13 -17.80 -7.46
CA ILE A 212 5.88 -19.24 -7.72
C ILE A 212 6.70 -20.18 -6.82
N ARG A 213 7.69 -19.69 -6.06
CA ARG A 213 8.46 -20.47 -5.07
C ARG A 213 7.86 -20.40 -3.67
N GLY A 214 6.83 -19.58 -3.47
CA GLY A 214 6.21 -19.31 -2.17
C GLY A 214 6.99 -18.33 -1.30
N GLU A 215 7.86 -17.52 -1.91
CA GLU A 215 8.56 -16.44 -1.23
C GLU A 215 7.69 -15.18 -1.26
N VAL A 216 7.64 -14.43 -0.16
CA VAL A 216 6.93 -13.16 -0.07
C VAL A 216 7.70 -12.11 -0.85
N ILE A 217 7.12 -11.61 -1.93
CA ILE A 217 7.66 -10.50 -2.73
C ILE A 217 7.01 -9.17 -2.39
N GLY A 218 5.91 -9.19 -1.62
CA GLY A 218 5.24 -7.99 -1.11
C GLY A 218 4.13 -8.31 -0.14
N ILE A 219 3.58 -7.26 0.49
CA ILE A 219 2.38 -7.32 1.33
C ILE A 219 1.25 -6.58 0.59
N ASN A 220 0.14 -7.28 0.36
CA ASN A 220 -1.05 -6.71 -0.28
C ASN A 220 -1.59 -5.56 0.57
N THR A 221 -1.87 -4.40 -0.03
CA THR A 221 -2.34 -3.24 0.75
C THR A 221 -3.65 -2.66 0.25
N ALA A 222 -3.75 -2.27 -1.00
CA ALA A 222 -4.88 -1.50 -1.46
C ALA A 222 -5.24 -1.76 -2.93
N ILE A 223 -6.44 -1.28 -3.29
CA ILE A 223 -6.94 -1.19 -4.65
C ILE A 223 -7.32 0.27 -4.95
N ILE A 224 -7.33 0.64 -6.20
CA ILE A 224 -7.99 1.87 -6.65
C ILE A 224 -9.48 1.58 -6.79
N ASN A 225 -10.31 2.19 -5.96
CA ASN A 225 -11.74 1.89 -5.81
C ASN A 225 -12.59 1.92 -7.10
N TYR A 226 -12.07 2.48 -8.19
CA TYR A 226 -12.76 2.61 -9.48
C TYR A 226 -12.09 1.84 -10.62
N ALA A 227 -11.01 1.08 -10.34
CA ALA A 227 -10.26 0.35 -11.35
C ALA A 227 -10.23 -1.15 -11.00
N GLN A 228 -10.87 -1.96 -11.82
CA GLN A 228 -10.79 -3.42 -11.70
C GLN A 228 -9.41 -3.91 -12.15
N SER A 229 -8.91 -4.98 -11.52
CA SER A 229 -7.61 -5.61 -11.86
C SER A 229 -6.39 -4.69 -11.69
N ILE A 230 -6.47 -3.72 -10.76
CA ILE A 230 -5.32 -2.90 -10.34
C ILE A 230 -5.17 -3.04 -8.83
N GLY A 231 -4.32 -3.97 -8.41
CA GLY A 231 -3.92 -4.18 -7.02
C GLY A 231 -2.51 -3.68 -6.77
N PHE A 232 -2.23 -3.32 -5.51
CA PHE A 232 -0.93 -2.85 -5.06
C PHE A 232 -0.42 -3.67 -3.88
N ALA A 233 0.89 -3.92 -3.87
CA ALA A 233 1.58 -4.54 -2.76
C ALA A 233 2.85 -3.75 -2.39
N ILE A 234 3.15 -3.68 -1.10
CA ILE A 234 4.37 -3.08 -0.56
C ILE A 234 5.52 -4.06 -0.79
N PRO A 235 6.62 -3.66 -1.45
CA PRO A 235 7.73 -4.56 -1.79
C PRO A 235 8.38 -5.22 -0.57
N SER A 236 8.75 -6.50 -0.69
CA SER A 236 9.33 -7.30 0.40
C SER A 236 10.59 -6.69 1.01
N ASN A 237 11.45 -6.02 0.23
CA ASN A 237 12.65 -5.37 0.76
C ASN A 237 12.29 -4.20 1.70
N ILE A 238 11.20 -3.47 1.42
CA ILE A 238 10.65 -2.45 2.32
C ILE A 238 10.06 -3.13 3.55
N VAL A 239 9.21 -4.16 3.34
CA VAL A 239 8.57 -4.91 4.43
C VAL A 239 9.60 -5.43 5.42
N ASN A 240 10.66 -6.10 4.95
CA ASN A 240 11.70 -6.67 5.79
C ASN A 240 12.40 -5.59 6.63
N ARG A 241 12.78 -4.45 6.01
CA ARG A 241 13.43 -3.35 6.72
C ARG A 241 12.53 -2.73 7.79
N ILE A 242 11.26 -2.48 7.46
CA ILE A 242 10.32 -1.83 8.36
C ILE A 242 9.95 -2.77 9.50
N SER A 243 9.64 -4.05 9.21
CA SER A 243 9.31 -5.04 10.25
C SER A 243 10.46 -5.24 11.24
N THR A 244 11.71 -5.30 10.76
CA THR A 244 12.89 -5.37 11.63
C THR A 244 12.94 -4.19 12.60
N GLN A 245 12.75 -2.95 12.12
CA GLN A 245 12.76 -1.78 12.99
C GLN A 245 11.58 -1.77 13.99
N LEU A 246 10.39 -2.20 13.55
CA LEU A 246 9.22 -2.30 14.44
C LEU A 246 9.43 -3.36 15.53
N ILE A 247 10.08 -4.49 15.22
CA ILE A 247 10.41 -5.54 16.18
C ILE A 247 11.46 -5.05 17.20
N GLU A 248 12.53 -4.39 16.72
CA GLU A 248 13.64 -3.97 17.55
C GLU A 248 13.37 -2.71 18.38
N ASN A 249 12.63 -1.75 17.82
CA ASN A 249 12.49 -0.42 18.39
C ASN A 249 11.04 -0.01 18.69
N GLY A 250 10.03 -0.74 18.21
CA GLY A 250 8.62 -0.36 18.27
C GLY A 250 8.23 0.78 17.32
N GLU A 251 9.20 1.42 16.68
CA GLU A 251 9.01 2.56 15.78
C GLU A 251 9.96 2.52 14.59
N VAL A 252 9.58 3.18 13.49
CA VAL A 252 10.44 3.36 12.32
C VAL A 252 11.18 4.68 12.43
N ARG A 253 12.49 4.64 12.42
CA ARG A 253 13.36 5.83 12.48
C ARG A 253 13.78 6.25 11.09
N ARG A 254 13.41 7.47 10.70
CA ARG A 254 13.67 8.03 9.38
C ARG A 254 14.53 9.27 9.44
N GLY A 255 15.40 9.41 8.43
CA GLY A 255 16.13 10.64 8.22
C GLY A 255 15.20 11.79 7.84
N TRP A 256 15.59 13.00 8.28
CA TRP A 256 14.93 14.26 7.97
C TRP A 256 15.94 15.25 7.42
N LEU A 257 15.63 15.87 6.26
CA LEU A 257 16.49 16.88 5.64
C LEU A 257 16.00 18.31 5.91
N GLY A 258 14.69 18.54 5.93
CA GLY A 258 14.11 19.85 6.21
C GLY A 258 14.08 20.77 5.01
N VAL A 259 13.54 20.29 3.88
CA VAL A 259 13.32 21.07 2.65
C VAL A 259 11.92 20.79 2.10
N GLY A 260 11.33 21.81 1.45
CA GLY A 260 10.26 21.62 0.48
C GLY A 260 10.87 21.42 -0.90
N ILE A 261 10.30 20.54 -1.70
CA ILE A 261 10.83 20.12 -2.99
C ILE A 261 9.73 20.02 -4.05
N GLU A 262 10.11 20.23 -5.29
CA GLU A 262 9.24 20.06 -6.46
C GLU A 262 10.00 19.42 -7.62
N PRO A 263 9.31 18.84 -8.61
CA PRO A 263 9.97 18.31 -9.81
C PRO A 263 10.69 19.39 -10.59
N VAL A 264 11.81 19.03 -11.22
CA VAL A 264 12.47 19.91 -12.19
C VAL A 264 11.60 19.98 -13.44
N THR A 265 11.11 21.20 -13.80
CA THR A 265 10.31 21.38 -15.01
C THR A 265 11.16 21.24 -16.29
N PRO A 266 10.58 20.88 -17.45
CA PRO A 266 11.31 20.78 -18.72
C PRO A 266 12.05 22.08 -19.09
N GLU A 267 11.45 23.24 -18.80
CA GLU A 267 12.03 24.58 -19.06
C GLU A 267 13.27 24.80 -18.17
N LEU A 268 13.19 24.44 -16.89
CA LEU A 268 14.33 24.55 -15.96
C LEU A 268 15.43 23.58 -16.35
N ALA A 269 15.08 22.32 -16.68
CA ALA A 269 16.06 21.32 -17.14
C ALA A 269 16.85 21.81 -18.35
N THR A 270 16.16 22.40 -19.34
CA THR A 270 16.80 22.98 -20.53
C THR A 270 17.75 24.12 -20.18
N LYS A 271 17.36 25.01 -19.27
CA LYS A 271 18.20 26.17 -18.84
C LYS A 271 19.50 25.75 -18.14
N VAL A 272 19.48 24.61 -17.46
CA VAL A 272 20.65 24.13 -16.70
C VAL A 272 21.32 22.91 -17.34
N ASN A 273 20.99 22.59 -18.58
CA ASN A 273 21.50 21.44 -19.36
C ASN A 273 21.33 20.07 -18.66
N LEU A 274 20.19 19.87 -18.00
CA LEU A 274 19.81 18.58 -17.41
C LEU A 274 18.90 17.79 -18.35
N VAL A 275 18.97 16.46 -18.24
CA VAL A 275 17.98 15.59 -18.86
C VAL A 275 16.64 15.78 -18.16
N SER A 276 15.54 15.92 -18.91
CA SER A 276 14.20 16.03 -18.35
C SER A 276 13.89 14.84 -17.43
N GLY A 277 13.26 15.13 -16.29
CA GLY A 277 12.96 14.11 -15.26
C GLY A 277 14.15 13.74 -14.36
N THR A 278 15.22 14.54 -14.37
CA THR A 278 16.38 14.34 -13.48
C THR A 278 16.40 15.42 -12.41
N GLY A 279 16.52 14.98 -11.15
CA GLY A 279 16.65 15.87 -10.00
C GLY A 279 15.34 16.40 -9.46
N VAL A 280 15.43 17.07 -8.32
CA VAL A 280 14.35 17.83 -7.66
C VAL A 280 14.89 19.21 -7.27
N VAL A 281 14.06 20.24 -7.40
CA VAL A 281 14.43 21.58 -7.01
C VAL A 281 13.94 21.89 -5.60
N ILE A 282 14.78 22.54 -4.78
CA ILE A 282 14.41 23.02 -3.46
C ILE A 282 13.61 24.31 -3.61
N ASN A 283 12.33 24.29 -3.19
CA ASN A 283 11.46 25.47 -3.17
C ASN A 283 11.39 26.14 -1.79
N SER A 284 11.75 25.41 -0.70
CA SER A 284 11.86 25.97 0.65
C SER A 284 12.92 25.24 1.48
N VAL A 285 13.53 25.95 2.45
CA VAL A 285 14.47 25.41 3.43
C VAL A 285 13.96 25.78 4.81
N PHE A 286 13.71 24.77 5.66
CA PHE A 286 13.13 25.00 6.98
C PHE A 286 14.19 25.44 7.98
N GLU A 287 13.82 26.44 8.78
CA GLU A 287 14.71 27.04 9.78
C GLU A 287 15.12 26.03 10.87
N GLY A 288 16.41 26.03 11.22
CA GLY A 288 16.99 25.14 12.22
C GLY A 288 17.12 23.68 11.77
N ASP A 289 16.73 23.32 10.55
CA ASP A 289 16.80 21.98 10.03
C ASP A 289 18.14 21.63 9.34
N PRO A 290 18.42 20.34 9.09
CA PRO A 290 19.69 19.89 8.50
C PRO A 290 20.07 20.62 7.22
N ALA A 291 19.13 20.86 6.34
CA ALA A 291 19.38 21.55 5.07
C ALA A 291 19.91 22.97 5.28
N GLN A 292 19.28 23.74 6.19
CA GLN A 292 19.74 25.09 6.51
C GLN A 292 21.12 25.07 7.13
N ARG A 293 21.36 24.17 8.11
CA ARG A 293 22.65 24.03 8.78
C ARG A 293 23.78 23.64 7.82
N ALA A 294 23.46 22.88 6.78
CA ALA A 294 24.41 22.48 5.74
C ALA A 294 24.59 23.54 4.63
N GLY A 295 23.81 24.63 4.65
CA GLY A 295 23.91 25.71 3.67
C GLY A 295 23.23 25.41 2.33
N LEU A 296 22.24 24.50 2.30
CA LEU A 296 21.33 24.34 1.16
C LEU A 296 20.47 25.59 1.00
N LYS A 297 20.10 25.91 -0.23
CA LYS A 297 19.36 27.14 -0.58
C LYS A 297 18.19 26.82 -1.49
N VAL A 298 17.18 27.68 -1.45
CA VAL A 298 16.10 27.67 -2.45
C VAL A 298 16.71 27.85 -3.83
N GLY A 299 16.26 27.05 -4.81
CA GLY A 299 16.78 27.01 -6.18
C GLY A 299 17.91 25.98 -6.39
N ASP A 300 18.44 25.35 -5.34
CA ASP A 300 19.35 24.19 -5.52
C ASP A 300 18.59 23.03 -6.15
N ILE A 301 19.20 22.34 -7.13
CA ILE A 301 18.66 21.13 -7.71
C ILE A 301 19.45 19.95 -7.16
N ILE A 302 18.79 19.04 -6.42
CA ILE A 302 19.40 17.83 -5.88
C ILE A 302 19.37 16.75 -6.95
N LEU A 303 20.55 16.24 -7.33
CA LEU A 303 20.73 15.23 -8.38
C LEU A 303 20.98 13.84 -7.79
N LYS A 304 21.72 13.76 -6.65
CA LYS A 304 21.99 12.48 -5.97
C LYS A 304 22.05 12.68 -4.46
N ILE A 305 21.75 11.62 -3.73
CA ILE A 305 21.88 11.53 -2.28
C ILE A 305 22.63 10.24 -1.96
N GLY A 306 23.82 10.35 -1.35
CA GLY A 306 24.68 9.19 -1.05
C GLY A 306 25.03 8.36 -2.29
N GLY A 307 25.19 9.01 -3.46
CA GLY A 307 25.46 8.35 -4.74
C GLY A 307 24.21 7.83 -5.47
N VAL A 308 23.05 7.78 -4.82
CA VAL A 308 21.77 7.32 -5.44
C VAL A 308 21.12 8.50 -6.18
N ALA A 309 20.76 8.28 -7.44
CA ALA A 309 20.12 9.30 -8.29
C ALA A 309 18.72 9.66 -7.76
N VAL A 310 18.39 10.95 -7.80
CA VAL A 310 17.09 11.51 -7.45
C VAL A 310 16.38 11.92 -8.74
N ASN A 311 15.22 11.32 -9.01
CA ASN A 311 14.47 11.56 -10.26
C ASN A 311 13.04 12.10 -9.99
N SER A 312 12.59 12.08 -8.74
CA SER A 312 11.27 12.58 -8.35
C SER A 312 11.27 13.05 -6.89
N PRO A 313 10.33 13.92 -6.48
CA PRO A 313 10.13 14.27 -5.06
C PRO A 313 9.87 13.04 -4.19
N THR A 314 8.99 12.12 -4.62
CA THR A 314 8.68 10.87 -3.91
C THR A 314 9.93 9.98 -3.80
N GLY A 315 10.70 9.83 -4.88
CA GLY A 315 11.98 9.13 -4.88
C GLY A 315 12.98 9.73 -3.88
N MET A 316 13.07 11.06 -3.80
CA MET A 316 13.91 11.74 -2.82
C MET A 316 13.47 11.47 -1.38
N ILE A 317 12.17 11.58 -1.08
CA ILE A 317 11.61 11.29 0.25
C ILE A 317 11.96 9.86 0.66
N ARG A 318 11.81 8.90 -0.26
CA ARG A 318 12.19 7.50 -0.05
C ARG A 318 13.68 7.33 0.27
N ILE A 319 14.57 7.94 -0.53
CA ILE A 319 16.03 7.86 -0.32
C ILE A 319 16.42 8.42 1.05
N VAL A 320 15.92 9.61 1.41
CA VAL A 320 16.19 10.23 2.71
C VAL A 320 15.60 9.41 3.85
N GLY A 321 14.37 8.91 3.68
CA GLY A 321 13.65 8.15 4.70
C GLY A 321 14.29 6.81 5.08
N VAL A 322 15.12 6.22 4.23
CA VAL A 322 15.84 4.97 4.54
C VAL A 322 17.18 5.18 5.24
N ILE A 323 17.68 6.42 5.27
CA ILE A 323 18.96 6.77 5.94
C ILE A 323 18.66 7.00 7.42
N SER A 324 19.44 6.35 8.30
CA SER A 324 19.26 6.49 9.75
C SER A 324 19.52 7.91 10.21
N PRO A 325 18.71 8.43 11.16
CA PRO A 325 18.97 9.73 11.78
C PRO A 325 20.39 9.81 12.38
N GLY A 326 21.01 10.99 12.27
CA GLY A 326 22.37 11.24 12.74
C GLY A 326 23.47 10.88 11.74
N GLN A 327 23.16 10.15 10.69
CA GLN A 327 24.11 9.88 9.61
C GLN A 327 24.35 11.12 8.76
N THR A 328 25.60 11.28 8.30
CA THR A 328 25.99 12.31 7.33
C THR A 328 25.96 11.70 5.93
N VAL A 329 25.24 12.33 5.02
CA VAL A 329 25.10 11.91 3.63
C VAL A 329 25.55 13.03 2.69
N SER A 330 26.24 12.69 1.60
CA SER A 330 26.59 13.66 0.56
C SER A 330 25.41 13.90 -0.39
N LEU A 331 25.11 15.16 -0.65
CA LEU A 331 24.16 15.59 -1.67
C LEU A 331 24.92 16.16 -2.87
N ASP A 332 24.76 15.56 -4.05
CA ASP A 332 25.24 16.16 -5.30
C ASP A 332 24.15 17.11 -5.77
N ILE A 333 24.47 18.39 -5.81
CA ILE A 333 23.53 19.45 -6.20
C ILE A 333 24.03 20.25 -7.39
N LEU A 334 23.10 20.91 -8.07
CA LEU A 334 23.40 21.95 -9.04
C LEU A 334 22.91 23.30 -8.49
N ARG A 335 23.84 24.22 -8.22
CA ARG A 335 23.53 25.58 -7.76
C ARG A 335 23.93 26.60 -8.82
N ASN A 336 22.98 27.35 -9.34
CA ASN A 336 23.19 28.30 -10.43
C ASN A 336 23.94 27.69 -11.64
N GLY A 337 23.64 26.44 -11.98
CA GLY A 337 24.29 25.71 -13.07
C GLY A 337 25.68 25.10 -12.73
N HIS A 338 26.19 25.30 -11.51
CA HIS A 338 27.47 24.75 -11.08
C HIS A 338 27.28 23.54 -10.14
N PRO A 339 27.91 22.38 -10.42
CA PRO A 339 27.85 21.21 -9.56
C PRO A 339 28.57 21.45 -8.23
N GLN A 340 27.97 21.01 -7.13
CA GLN A 340 28.53 21.06 -5.78
C GLN A 340 28.16 19.78 -5.03
N VAL A 341 29.01 19.41 -4.06
CA VAL A 341 28.71 18.30 -3.14
C VAL A 341 28.62 18.87 -1.73
N ILE A 342 27.47 18.68 -1.09
CA ILE A 342 27.20 19.21 0.25
C ILE A 342 26.96 18.03 1.22
N PRO A 343 27.80 17.87 2.26
CA PRO A 343 27.56 16.90 3.30
C PRO A 343 26.45 17.40 4.25
N VAL A 344 25.45 16.57 4.52
CA VAL A 344 24.33 16.90 5.40
C VAL A 344 24.15 15.82 6.45
N LYS A 345 24.14 16.19 7.73
CA LYS A 345 23.80 15.30 8.84
C LYS A 345 22.28 15.31 9.04
N LEU A 346 21.61 14.18 8.81
CA LEU A 346 20.15 14.07 8.89
C LEU A 346 19.65 14.08 10.35
N ASP A 347 18.51 14.71 10.59
CA ASP A 347 17.78 14.64 11.86
C ASP A 347 16.79 13.46 11.87
N ASN A 348 16.10 13.27 12.99
CA ASN A 348 15.04 12.27 13.11
C ASN A 348 13.69 12.89 12.71
N TYR A 349 13.06 12.34 11.67
CA TYR A 349 11.75 12.77 11.19
C TYR A 349 10.66 12.71 12.28
N GLN A 350 10.60 11.62 13.06
CA GLN A 350 9.54 11.45 14.09
C GLN A 350 9.63 12.51 15.20
N LYS A 351 10.83 12.87 15.62
CA LYS A 351 11.03 13.96 16.59
C LYS A 351 10.58 15.31 16.04
N LYS A 352 10.70 15.53 14.74
CA LYS A 352 10.21 16.76 14.09
C LYS A 352 8.70 16.75 13.96
N LYS A 353 8.10 15.63 13.53
CA LYS A 353 6.65 15.44 13.43
C LYS A 353 5.98 15.71 14.80
N SER A 354 6.49 15.11 15.89
CA SER A 354 5.95 15.33 17.24
C SER A 354 6.12 16.77 17.73
N LYS A 355 7.25 17.41 17.43
CA LYS A 355 7.51 18.81 17.79
C LYS A 355 6.62 19.77 16.99
N GLN A 356 6.36 19.47 15.72
CA GLN A 356 5.47 20.23 14.85
C GLN A 356 4.01 20.08 15.27
N ALA A 357 3.58 18.86 15.61
CA ALA A 357 2.27 18.59 16.18
C ALA A 357 2.07 19.35 17.51
N SER A 358 3.03 19.31 18.43
CA SER A 358 2.94 20.05 19.69
C SER A 358 2.98 21.59 19.53
N MET A 359 3.57 22.11 18.45
CA MET A 359 3.50 23.54 18.13
C MET A 359 2.18 23.93 17.45
N THR A 360 1.53 22.98 16.75
CA THR A 360 0.20 23.17 16.15
C THR A 360 -0.89 23.14 17.22
N ASP A 361 -0.72 22.33 18.27
CA ASP A 361 -1.60 22.28 19.44
C ASP A 361 -1.58 23.57 20.28
N LEU A 362 -0.55 24.42 20.11
CA LEU A 362 -0.42 25.73 20.77
C LEU A 362 -0.98 26.90 19.93
N LYS A 363 -1.31 26.68 18.66
CA LYS A 363 -2.00 27.65 17.80
C LYS A 363 -3.34 27.03 17.45
N GLY A 364 -4.41 27.53 18.07
CA GLY A 364 -5.81 27.12 17.96
C GLY A 364 -6.18 26.34 16.70
N GLU A 365 -7.07 25.39 16.89
CA GLU A 365 -7.60 24.41 15.92
C GLU A 365 -7.85 25.01 14.53
N PHE A 366 -6.89 24.82 13.62
CA PHE A 366 -7.18 24.98 12.19
C PHE A 366 -7.64 23.63 11.64
N PRO A 367 -8.86 23.57 11.05
CA PRO A 367 -9.39 22.34 10.45
C PRO A 367 -8.56 21.85 9.27
N ALA A 368 -8.77 20.62 8.88
CA ALA A 368 -8.06 19.74 7.95
C ALA A 368 -7.63 20.28 6.57
N LEU A 369 -7.94 21.53 6.21
CA LEU A 369 -7.55 22.19 4.95
C LEU A 369 -6.80 23.50 5.19
N GLY A 370 -6.55 23.86 6.46
CA GLY A 370 -5.91 25.12 6.83
C GLY A 370 -6.82 26.33 6.65
N ILE A 371 -8.12 26.18 6.83
CA ILE A 371 -9.11 27.29 6.80
C ILE A 371 -9.81 27.44 8.14
N GLU A 372 -9.97 28.67 8.62
CA GLU A 372 -10.84 29.00 9.72
C GLU A 372 -12.18 29.50 9.15
N LEU A 373 -13.30 29.02 9.72
CA LEU A 373 -14.62 29.33 9.21
C LEU A 373 -15.42 30.12 10.25
N GLU A 374 -16.23 31.06 9.75
CA GLU A 374 -17.25 31.74 10.54
C GLU A 374 -18.64 31.57 9.89
N PRO A 375 -19.73 31.66 10.67
CA PRO A 375 -21.08 31.73 10.10
C PRO A 375 -21.20 32.93 9.14
N ALA A 376 -21.91 32.74 8.03
CA ALA A 376 -22.17 33.86 7.14
C ALA A 376 -22.90 34.99 7.88
N ARG A 377 -22.34 36.19 7.89
CA ARG A 377 -22.82 37.32 8.71
C ARG A 377 -24.10 37.99 8.19
N ASP A 378 -24.54 37.66 6.98
CA ASP A 378 -25.65 38.36 6.36
C ASP A 378 -26.76 37.39 5.93
N GLU A 379 -27.82 37.30 6.71
CA GLU A 379 -29.03 36.54 6.38
C GLU A 379 -29.94 37.29 5.35
N THR A 380 -29.58 38.51 4.99
CA THR A 380 -30.42 39.36 4.11
C THR A 380 -30.09 39.23 2.62
N ILE A 381 -28.96 38.66 2.26
CA ILE A 381 -28.55 38.48 0.85
C ILE A 381 -28.11 37.05 0.57
N GLY A 382 -29.06 36.22 0.11
CA GLY A 382 -28.71 35.00 -0.64
C GLY A 382 -28.57 33.73 0.18
N GLU A 383 -27.94 32.76 -0.37
CA GLU A 383 -27.90 31.36 0.01
C GLU A 383 -27.16 31.09 1.33
N PRO A 384 -27.60 30.07 2.09
CA PRO A 384 -26.89 29.63 3.31
C PRO A 384 -25.46 29.16 2.95
N GLY A 385 -24.51 29.32 3.89
CA GLY A 385 -23.12 28.96 3.70
C GLY A 385 -22.25 29.28 4.91
N VAL A 386 -20.97 28.98 4.83
CA VAL A 386 -19.93 29.37 5.80
C VAL A 386 -18.88 30.20 5.11
N THR A 387 -18.41 31.26 5.77
CA THR A 387 -17.40 32.16 5.19
C THR A 387 -16.00 31.77 5.70
N ILE A 388 -15.03 31.82 4.82
CA ILE A 388 -13.61 31.64 5.18
C ILE A 388 -13.13 32.89 5.89
N LYS A 389 -12.81 32.77 7.17
CA LYS A 389 -12.35 33.85 8.04
C LYS A 389 -10.83 34.04 7.97
N ASP A 390 -10.09 32.92 7.88
CA ASP A 390 -8.63 32.92 7.79
C ASP A 390 -8.13 31.69 7.04
N ILE A 391 -6.94 31.80 6.45
CA ILE A 391 -6.29 30.75 5.68
C ILE A 391 -4.83 30.65 6.11
N VAL A 392 -4.41 29.44 6.46
CA VAL A 392 -3.01 29.14 6.78
C VAL A 392 -2.17 29.21 5.51
N VAL A 393 -1.19 30.11 5.49
CA VAL A 393 -0.24 30.23 4.39
C VAL A 393 0.50 28.92 4.15
N GLY A 394 0.51 28.45 2.89
CA GLY A 394 1.11 27.18 2.49
C GLY A 394 0.19 25.96 2.64
N SER A 395 -1.03 26.12 3.15
CA SER A 395 -2.03 25.05 3.23
C SER A 395 -2.55 24.62 1.85
N SER A 396 -3.34 23.54 1.81
CA SER A 396 -4.03 23.09 0.58
C SER A 396 -4.98 24.18 0.04
N ALA A 397 -5.65 24.87 0.94
CA ALA A 397 -6.56 25.98 0.60
C ALA A 397 -5.80 27.16 -0.05
N ASP A 398 -4.71 27.60 0.56
CA ASP A 398 -3.86 28.70 0.04
C ASP A 398 -3.27 28.36 -1.33
N LYS A 399 -2.65 27.19 -1.47
CA LYS A 399 -2.05 26.71 -2.74
C LYS A 399 -3.05 26.62 -3.88
N LYS A 400 -4.32 26.43 -3.59
CA LYS A 400 -5.40 26.32 -4.59
C LYS A 400 -6.14 27.64 -4.82
N GLY A 401 -5.70 28.72 -4.19
CA GLY A 401 -6.20 30.06 -4.44
C GLY A 401 -7.55 30.36 -3.78
N LEU A 402 -7.86 29.71 -2.64
CA LEU A 402 -8.93 30.19 -1.77
C LEU A 402 -8.53 31.52 -1.15
N GLU A 403 -9.51 32.38 -0.93
CA GLU A 403 -9.32 33.70 -0.37
C GLU A 403 -10.20 33.90 0.87
N ILE A 404 -9.72 34.74 1.79
CA ILE A 404 -10.52 35.18 2.94
C ILE A 404 -11.76 35.91 2.40
N GLY A 405 -12.93 35.53 2.91
CA GLY A 405 -14.21 36.04 2.43
C GLY A 405 -14.92 35.11 1.42
N ASP A 406 -14.25 34.08 0.90
CA ASP A 406 -14.95 33.07 0.11
C ASP A 406 -16.01 32.38 0.96
N ARG A 407 -17.18 32.12 0.36
CA ARG A 407 -18.29 31.42 1.00
C ARG A 407 -18.37 30.00 0.48
N ILE A 408 -18.32 29.02 1.38
CA ILE A 408 -18.54 27.60 1.07
C ILE A 408 -20.05 27.35 1.13
N LEU A 409 -20.62 26.94 0.02
CA LEU A 409 -22.06 26.64 -0.12
C LEU A 409 -22.35 25.15 0.03
N ALA A 410 -21.48 24.28 -0.51
CA ALA A 410 -21.61 22.84 -0.39
C ALA A 410 -20.24 22.14 -0.38
N VAL A 411 -20.20 20.97 0.24
CA VAL A 411 -19.05 20.05 0.26
C VAL A 411 -19.50 18.67 -0.19
N ASN A 412 -18.87 18.11 -1.21
CA ASN A 412 -19.22 16.83 -1.82
C ASN A 412 -20.72 16.72 -2.17
N GLY A 413 -21.30 17.82 -2.67
CA GLY A 413 -22.73 17.89 -3.06
C GLY A 413 -23.70 18.01 -1.89
N THR A 414 -23.22 18.12 -0.65
CA THR A 414 -24.04 18.35 0.54
C THR A 414 -23.96 19.83 0.94
N ASP A 415 -25.10 20.50 1.04
CA ASP A 415 -25.17 21.91 1.41
C ASP A 415 -24.63 22.14 2.82
N VAL A 416 -23.93 23.26 2.99
CA VAL A 416 -23.33 23.70 4.24
C VAL A 416 -23.93 25.02 4.63
N SER A 417 -24.59 25.10 5.81
CA SER A 417 -25.21 26.33 6.32
C SER A 417 -24.54 26.86 7.58
N ASN A 418 -23.70 26.07 8.25
CA ASN A 418 -22.97 26.48 9.44
C ASN A 418 -21.68 25.68 9.61
N PRO A 419 -20.69 26.18 10.43
CA PRO A 419 -19.40 25.51 10.64
C PRO A 419 -19.52 24.09 11.20
N LYS A 420 -20.53 23.79 12.02
CA LYS A 420 -20.73 22.45 12.58
C LYS A 420 -21.14 21.42 11.51
N GLN A 421 -21.99 21.83 10.56
CA GLN A 421 -22.31 20.95 9.41
C GLN A 421 -21.09 20.71 8.54
N TYR A 422 -20.30 21.74 8.25
CA TYR A 422 -19.03 21.61 7.54
C TYR A 422 -18.14 20.58 8.25
N GLN A 423 -17.92 20.72 9.55
CA GLN A 423 -17.08 19.80 10.32
C GLN A 423 -17.60 18.36 10.26
N ASN A 424 -18.91 18.15 10.43
CA ASN A 424 -19.55 16.84 10.36
C ASN A 424 -19.38 16.15 8.98
N ILE A 425 -19.30 16.93 7.91
CA ILE A 425 -19.03 16.39 6.57
C ILE A 425 -17.55 16.06 6.43
N MET A 426 -16.67 16.97 6.85
CA MET A 426 -15.23 16.80 6.79
C MET A 426 -14.74 15.60 7.62
N ASP A 427 -15.34 15.35 8.78
CA ASP A 427 -14.99 14.21 9.66
C ASP A 427 -15.24 12.84 9.01
N LYS A 428 -16.12 12.78 8.00
CA LYS A 428 -16.43 11.56 7.24
C LYS A 428 -15.53 11.35 6.03
N ILE A 429 -14.69 12.33 5.70
CA ILE A 429 -13.78 12.27 4.55
C ILE A 429 -12.42 11.85 5.08
N TYR A 430 -11.84 10.80 4.50
CA TYR A 430 -10.51 10.31 4.91
C TYR A 430 -9.39 11.22 4.38
N HIS A 431 -8.26 11.25 5.10
CA HIS A 431 -7.06 11.94 4.64
C HIS A 431 -6.62 11.43 3.26
N GLY A 432 -6.18 12.34 2.39
CA GLY A 432 -5.80 12.03 1.02
C GLY A 432 -6.98 11.96 0.03
N GLN A 433 -8.23 12.02 0.50
CA GLN A 433 -9.38 12.03 -0.41
C GLN A 433 -9.63 13.42 -1.01
N PRO A 434 -10.07 13.49 -2.28
CA PRO A 434 -10.52 14.73 -2.89
C PRO A 434 -11.82 15.19 -2.23
N VAL A 435 -11.88 16.50 -1.95
CA VAL A 435 -13.05 17.19 -1.41
C VAL A 435 -13.52 18.19 -2.45
N PHE A 436 -14.74 18.04 -2.89
CA PHE A 436 -15.34 18.90 -3.90
C PHE A 436 -16.13 20.03 -3.22
N PHE A 437 -15.74 21.27 -3.46
CA PHE A 437 -16.37 22.44 -2.92
C PHE A 437 -17.19 23.16 -4.00
N LEU A 438 -18.39 23.59 -3.63
CA LEU A 438 -19.11 24.67 -4.29
C LEU A 438 -18.89 25.94 -3.49
N LEU A 439 -18.30 26.95 -4.11
CA LEU A 439 -17.90 28.21 -3.47
C LEU A 439 -18.59 29.39 -4.15
N SER A 440 -18.69 30.49 -3.41
CA SER A 440 -19.09 31.79 -3.95
C SER A 440 -18.06 32.85 -3.56
N ARG A 441 -17.59 33.63 -4.54
CA ARG A 441 -16.72 34.81 -4.41
C ARG A 441 -17.34 35.96 -5.19
N ASN A 442 -17.64 37.06 -4.54
CA ASN A 442 -18.30 38.22 -5.18
C ASN A 442 -19.55 37.81 -5.99
N ASP A 443 -20.43 37.00 -5.38
CA ASP A 443 -21.68 36.45 -5.95
C ASP A 443 -21.49 35.54 -7.20
N LYS A 444 -20.27 35.18 -7.52
CA LYS A 444 -19.98 34.21 -8.59
C LYS A 444 -19.67 32.84 -7.99
N LYS A 445 -20.45 31.84 -8.42
CA LYS A 445 -20.24 30.45 -8.01
C LYS A 445 -19.14 29.78 -8.83
N PHE A 446 -18.30 29.02 -8.17
CA PHE A 446 -17.28 28.18 -8.81
C PHE A 446 -17.06 26.90 -8.02
N HIS A 447 -16.49 25.89 -8.69
CA HIS A 447 -16.13 24.63 -8.08
C HIS A 447 -14.63 24.56 -7.86
N LEU A 448 -14.22 24.01 -6.72
CA LEU A 448 -12.83 23.76 -6.39
C LEU A 448 -12.68 22.38 -5.78
N THR A 449 -11.62 21.69 -6.15
CA THR A 449 -11.25 20.40 -5.55
C THR A 449 -9.99 20.56 -4.74
N LEU A 450 -10.07 20.25 -3.45
CA LEU A 450 -8.94 20.17 -2.54
C LEU A 450 -8.68 18.71 -2.17
N VAL A 451 -7.49 18.43 -1.66
CA VAL A 451 -7.20 17.14 -1.04
C VAL A 451 -7.12 17.36 0.47
N ARG A 452 -7.84 16.54 1.25
CA ARG A 452 -7.77 16.63 2.71
C ARG A 452 -6.35 16.27 3.16
N GLU A 453 -5.60 17.27 3.61
CA GLU A 453 -4.28 17.09 4.21
C GLU A 453 -4.41 16.56 5.65
N ASN A 454 -3.32 15.96 6.17
CA ASN A 454 -3.26 15.38 7.52
C ASN A 454 -3.38 16.45 8.62
#